data_daca43f40ea69a3a4bb15399d1022e0c
#
_entry.id   daca43f40ea69a3a4bb15399d1022e0c
#
_cell.length_a   1.000
_cell.length_b   1.000
_cell.length_c   1.000
_cell.angle_alpha   90.00
_cell.angle_beta   90.00
_cell.angle_gamma   90.00
#
_symmetry.space_group_name_H-M   'P 1'
#
loop_
_entity.id
_entity.type
_entity.pdbx_description
1 polymer ?
#
loop_
_entity_poly.entity_id
_entity_poly.type
_entity_poly.pdbx_seq_one_letter_code
_entity_poly.pdbx_strand_id
1 'polypeptide(L)'
;MATESVCPKCGGTGWMILERAGVSGAEPCGCRSQGRAARIEERAQIPPLYRNASFENFVVPGPENPIARRELTNVLLAVKNYVREFPNETRPGLLLTGEPGCGKTHLAVAALRKIVEKGFEGVFTDYQGLLDRIRAGYDAASNSSNKEAYRMALDSEVLLLDDLGAHRVTDWVEDTITSIVTQRCNNRKALIATTNLPDGDAGGSQFQKSATGAPEYRTMLSERIGARARSRLFEMCTVIRMPLIEDFRLRKARTF
;
A
#
# COMPACT_ATOMS: atom_id res chain seq x y z
N MET A 1 -23.73 -2.78 -18.00
CA MET A 1 -23.69 -4.26 -17.89
C MET A 1 -22.58 -4.72 -18.82
N ALA A 2 -21.39 -5.04 -18.28
CA ALA A 2 -20.31 -5.60 -19.07
C ALA A 2 -20.65 -7.08 -19.31
N THR A 3 -20.77 -7.48 -20.56
CA THR A 3 -20.93 -8.88 -20.97
C THR A 3 -19.65 -9.62 -20.55
N GLU A 4 -19.75 -10.49 -19.54
CA GLU A 4 -18.67 -11.42 -19.21
C GLU A 4 -18.36 -12.25 -20.46
N SER A 5 -17.19 -12.01 -21.04
CA SER A 5 -16.72 -12.79 -22.20
C SER A 5 -16.42 -14.21 -21.71
N VAL A 6 -17.25 -15.16 -22.11
CA VAL A 6 -17.09 -16.57 -21.80
C VAL A 6 -15.74 -17.06 -22.34
N CYS A 7 -14.91 -17.66 -21.51
CA CYS A 7 -13.60 -18.15 -21.93
C CYS A 7 -13.73 -19.19 -23.08
N PRO A 8 -13.13 -18.96 -24.24
CA PRO A 8 -13.27 -19.88 -25.38
C PRO A 8 -12.62 -21.25 -25.18
N LYS A 9 -11.72 -21.38 -24.19
CA LYS A 9 -11.03 -22.66 -23.91
C LYS A 9 -11.82 -23.60 -23.02
N CYS A 10 -12.60 -23.07 -22.09
CA CYS A 10 -13.34 -23.91 -21.12
C CYS A 10 -14.86 -23.62 -21.12
N GLY A 11 -15.37 -22.77 -22.01
CA GLY A 11 -16.79 -22.41 -22.05
C GLY A 11 -17.31 -21.78 -20.74
N GLY A 12 -16.44 -21.12 -19.96
CA GLY A 12 -16.80 -20.49 -18.67
C GLY A 12 -16.75 -21.44 -17.46
N THR A 13 -16.50 -22.74 -17.62
CA THR A 13 -16.46 -23.72 -16.51
C THR A 13 -15.22 -23.57 -15.61
N GLY A 14 -14.14 -22.95 -16.11
CA GLY A 14 -12.86 -22.86 -15.41
C GLY A 14 -12.03 -24.16 -15.42
N TRP A 15 -12.49 -25.21 -16.10
CA TRP A 15 -11.83 -26.51 -16.20
C TRP A 15 -11.72 -26.93 -17.67
N MET A 16 -10.61 -27.56 -18.00
CA MET A 16 -10.39 -28.21 -19.31
C MET A 16 -10.36 -29.72 -19.09
N ILE A 17 -11.12 -30.43 -19.92
CA ILE A 17 -11.08 -31.89 -19.93
C ILE A 17 -9.98 -32.29 -20.91
N LEU A 18 -8.98 -33.02 -20.44
CA LEU A 18 -7.89 -33.55 -21.23
C LEU A 18 -7.97 -35.07 -21.26
N GLU A 19 -7.90 -35.65 -22.44
CA GLU A 19 -7.78 -37.09 -22.61
C GLU A 19 -6.32 -37.46 -22.84
N ARG A 20 -5.73 -38.24 -21.93
CA ARG A 20 -4.39 -38.80 -22.09
C ARG A 20 -4.45 -40.32 -21.96
N ALA A 21 -4.02 -41.02 -22.99
CA ALA A 21 -3.95 -42.51 -22.99
C ALA A 21 -5.28 -43.20 -22.60
N GLY A 22 -6.44 -42.68 -23.04
CA GLY A 22 -7.75 -43.27 -22.74
C GLY A 22 -8.30 -42.95 -21.35
N VAL A 23 -7.63 -42.05 -20.59
CA VAL A 23 -8.12 -41.58 -19.30
C VAL A 23 -8.46 -40.07 -19.44
N SER A 24 -9.71 -39.74 -19.11
CA SER A 24 -10.16 -38.33 -19.06
C SER A 24 -9.79 -37.69 -17.72
N GLY A 25 -9.04 -36.59 -17.74
CA GLY A 25 -8.68 -35.82 -16.57
C GLY A 25 -9.17 -34.37 -16.69
N ALA A 26 -9.47 -33.72 -15.56
CA ALA A 26 -9.81 -32.29 -15.51
C ALA A 26 -8.60 -31.48 -15.03
N GLU A 27 -8.14 -30.52 -15.85
CA GLU A 27 -7.11 -29.55 -15.45
C GLU A 27 -7.71 -28.15 -15.33
N PRO A 28 -7.22 -27.32 -14.37
CA PRO A 28 -7.70 -25.95 -14.23
C PRO A 28 -7.39 -25.13 -15.50
N CYS A 29 -8.37 -24.44 -16.06
CA CYS A 29 -8.17 -23.54 -17.16
C CYS A 29 -7.40 -22.27 -16.72
N GLY A 30 -6.48 -21.78 -17.53
CA GLY A 30 -5.75 -20.53 -17.26
C GLY A 30 -6.64 -19.30 -17.06
N CYS A 31 -7.89 -19.30 -17.56
CA CYS A 31 -8.86 -18.24 -17.30
C CYS A 31 -9.27 -18.15 -15.82
N ARG A 32 -9.16 -19.25 -15.07
CA ARG A 32 -9.51 -19.29 -13.64
C ARG A 32 -8.53 -18.48 -12.81
N SER A 33 -7.24 -18.57 -13.11
CA SER A 33 -6.21 -17.73 -12.46
C SER A 33 -6.30 -16.27 -12.88
N GLN A 34 -6.53 -16.00 -14.18
CA GLN A 34 -6.73 -14.64 -14.70
C GLN A 34 -8.00 -13.99 -14.14
N GLY A 35 -9.13 -14.70 -14.14
CA GLY A 35 -10.36 -14.20 -13.56
C GLY A 35 -10.30 -14.04 -12.03
N ARG A 36 -9.47 -14.84 -11.33
CA ARG A 36 -9.21 -14.64 -9.89
C ARG A 36 -8.39 -13.37 -9.67
N ALA A 37 -7.30 -13.18 -10.39
CA ALA A 37 -6.46 -11.99 -10.28
C ALA A 37 -7.24 -10.71 -10.56
N ALA A 38 -8.05 -10.67 -11.62
CA ALA A 38 -8.89 -9.52 -11.94
C ALA A 38 -9.91 -9.21 -10.83
N ARG A 39 -10.57 -10.23 -10.26
CA ARG A 39 -11.50 -10.05 -9.12
C ARG A 39 -10.80 -9.58 -7.85
N ILE A 40 -9.60 -10.07 -7.57
CA ILE A 40 -8.82 -9.63 -6.40
C ILE A 40 -8.38 -8.18 -6.61
N GLU A 41 -7.96 -7.80 -7.83
CA GLU A 41 -7.57 -6.42 -8.16
C GLU A 41 -8.77 -5.46 -8.05
N GLU A 42 -9.96 -5.85 -8.50
CA GLU A 42 -11.19 -5.07 -8.33
C GLU A 42 -11.55 -4.88 -6.85
N ARG A 43 -11.39 -5.92 -6.04
CA ARG A 43 -11.60 -5.87 -4.58
C ARG A 43 -10.53 -5.07 -3.84
N ALA A 44 -9.37 -4.87 -4.43
CA ALA A 44 -8.28 -4.11 -3.82
C ALA A 44 -8.59 -2.64 -3.59
N GLN A 45 -9.70 -2.12 -4.10
CA GLN A 45 -10.18 -0.73 -3.91
C GLN A 45 -9.14 0.33 -4.30
N ILE A 46 -8.27 0.02 -5.26
CA ILE A 46 -7.24 0.94 -5.73
C ILE A 46 -7.91 2.15 -6.42
N PRO A 47 -7.62 3.39 -6.00
CA PRO A 47 -8.21 4.59 -6.60
C PRO A 47 -7.89 4.68 -8.10
N PRO A 48 -8.81 5.25 -8.93
CA PRO A 48 -8.62 5.38 -10.38
C PRO A 48 -7.30 6.04 -10.78
N LEU A 49 -6.82 7.01 -9.98
CA LEU A 49 -5.55 7.71 -10.20
C LEU A 49 -4.34 6.74 -10.22
N TYR A 50 -4.37 5.68 -9.42
CA TYR A 50 -3.28 4.74 -9.26
C TYR A 50 -3.53 3.39 -9.94
N ARG A 51 -4.64 3.23 -10.65
CA ARG A 51 -5.04 1.96 -11.28
C ARG A 51 -3.97 1.38 -12.21
N ASN A 52 -3.18 2.25 -12.84
CA ASN A 52 -2.09 1.87 -13.75
C ASN A 52 -0.70 1.96 -13.09
N ALA A 53 -0.61 2.22 -11.77
CA ALA A 53 0.68 2.31 -11.11
C ALA A 53 1.42 0.97 -11.18
N SER A 54 2.65 1.02 -11.67
CA SER A 54 3.52 -0.15 -11.83
C SER A 54 4.99 0.25 -11.65
N PHE A 55 5.86 -0.72 -11.47
CA PHE A 55 7.30 -0.47 -11.38
C PHE A 55 7.89 0.00 -12.71
N GLU A 56 7.27 -0.39 -13.82
CA GLU A 56 7.71 -0.09 -15.19
C GLU A 56 7.44 1.37 -15.55
N ASN A 57 6.36 1.96 -15.04
CA ASN A 57 6.01 3.36 -15.30
C ASN A 57 6.38 4.31 -14.16
N PHE A 58 7.14 3.83 -13.17
CA PHE A 58 7.71 4.69 -12.15
C PHE A 58 8.84 5.54 -12.75
N VAL A 59 8.65 6.86 -12.75
CA VAL A 59 9.58 7.79 -13.40
C VAL A 59 10.78 8.07 -12.50
N VAL A 60 11.95 7.65 -12.96
CA VAL A 60 13.25 7.98 -12.35
C VAL A 60 13.85 9.16 -13.14
N PRO A 61 14.45 10.17 -12.46
CA PRO A 61 15.12 11.30 -13.13
C PRO A 61 16.16 10.85 -14.17
N GLY A 62 16.33 11.65 -15.18
CA GLY A 62 17.35 11.42 -16.21
C GLY A 62 18.78 11.67 -15.73
N PRO A 63 19.76 11.62 -16.64
CA PRO A 63 21.19 11.78 -16.31
C PRO A 63 21.54 13.20 -15.81
N GLU A 64 20.67 14.16 -15.99
CA GLU A 64 20.79 15.55 -15.48
C GLU A 64 20.81 15.63 -13.94
N ASN A 65 20.23 14.62 -13.26
CA ASN A 65 20.29 14.52 -11.81
C ASN A 65 20.76 13.12 -11.38
N PRO A 66 22.08 12.85 -11.44
CA PRO A 66 22.62 11.50 -11.22
C PRO A 66 22.45 11.01 -9.77
N ILE A 67 22.43 11.92 -8.79
CA ILE A 67 22.24 11.56 -7.37
C ILE A 67 20.81 11.08 -7.15
N ALA A 68 19.81 11.88 -7.52
CA ALA A 68 18.41 11.51 -7.38
C ALA A 68 18.07 10.25 -8.20
N ARG A 69 18.66 10.10 -9.38
CA ARG A 69 18.53 8.90 -10.21
C ARG A 69 18.99 7.65 -9.47
N ARG A 70 20.20 7.68 -8.92
CA ARG A 70 20.78 6.55 -8.18
C ARG A 70 19.93 6.20 -6.96
N GLU A 71 19.56 7.21 -6.17
CA GLU A 71 18.79 7.00 -4.94
C GLU A 71 17.39 6.43 -5.23
N LEU A 72 16.66 6.98 -6.22
CA LEU A 72 15.36 6.44 -6.61
C LEU A 72 15.45 5.06 -7.25
N THR A 73 16.52 4.77 -7.98
CA THR A 73 16.77 3.42 -8.51
C THR A 73 16.97 2.42 -7.37
N ASN A 74 17.72 2.80 -6.32
CA ASN A 74 17.90 1.96 -5.13
C ASN A 74 16.58 1.73 -4.38
N VAL A 75 15.76 2.77 -4.22
CA VAL A 75 14.42 2.65 -3.64
C VAL A 75 13.55 1.70 -4.45
N LEU A 76 13.49 1.87 -5.77
CA LEU A 76 12.74 1.00 -6.67
C LEU A 76 13.20 -0.46 -6.54
N LEU A 77 14.50 -0.69 -6.48
CA LEU A 77 15.08 -2.03 -6.30
C LEU A 77 14.70 -2.61 -4.93
N ALA A 78 14.76 -1.82 -3.86
CA ALA A 78 14.38 -2.26 -2.52
C ALA A 78 12.91 -2.67 -2.44
N VAL A 79 12.00 -1.89 -3.06
CA VAL A 79 10.56 -2.25 -3.12
C VAL A 79 10.33 -3.50 -3.99
N LYS A 80 11.03 -3.64 -5.11
CA LYS A 80 10.98 -4.86 -5.94
C LYS A 80 11.47 -6.09 -5.17
N ASN A 81 12.53 -5.95 -4.37
CA ASN A 81 13.05 -7.02 -3.53
C ASN A 81 12.04 -7.43 -2.46
N TYR A 82 11.43 -6.45 -1.76
CA TYR A 82 10.34 -6.72 -0.81
C TYR A 82 9.22 -7.56 -1.46
N VAL A 83 8.76 -7.17 -2.65
CA VAL A 83 7.72 -7.93 -3.38
C VAL A 83 8.20 -9.32 -3.79
N ARG A 84 9.46 -9.45 -4.22
CA ARG A 84 10.03 -10.75 -4.62
C ARG A 84 10.06 -11.73 -3.45
N GLU A 85 10.45 -11.26 -2.27
CA GLU A 85 10.59 -12.03 -1.03
C GLU A 85 9.27 -12.21 -0.27
N PHE A 86 8.18 -11.60 -0.75
CA PHE A 86 6.87 -11.73 -0.15
C PHE A 86 6.26 -13.12 -0.38
N PRO A 87 5.67 -13.77 0.62
CA PRO A 87 5.51 -13.33 2.01
C PRO A 87 6.80 -13.45 2.83
N ASN A 88 7.10 -12.43 3.64
CA ASN A 88 8.26 -12.42 4.55
C ASN A 88 7.77 -12.55 5.99
N GLU A 89 8.19 -13.61 6.67
CA GLU A 89 7.72 -13.91 8.04
C GLU A 89 8.32 -12.98 9.09
N THR A 90 9.51 -12.46 8.86
CA THR A 90 10.21 -11.60 9.82
C THR A 90 9.71 -10.17 9.76
N ARG A 91 9.58 -9.63 8.53
CA ARG A 91 9.10 -8.26 8.27
C ARG A 91 8.06 -8.30 7.16
N PRO A 92 6.82 -8.67 7.50
CA PRO A 92 5.77 -8.80 6.49
C PRO A 92 5.34 -7.47 5.88
N GLY A 93 5.65 -6.34 6.52
CA GLY A 93 5.20 -5.01 6.10
C GLY A 93 6.28 -4.19 5.36
N LEU A 94 5.82 -3.09 4.77
CA LEU A 94 6.64 -2.08 4.07
C LEU A 94 6.18 -0.67 4.50
N LEU A 95 7.11 0.17 4.95
CA LEU A 95 6.84 1.57 5.27
C LEU A 95 7.65 2.47 4.32
N LEU A 96 6.96 3.26 3.50
CA LEU A 96 7.56 4.27 2.64
C LEU A 96 7.41 5.65 3.28
N THR A 97 8.56 6.29 3.60
CA THR A 97 8.59 7.62 4.22
C THR A 97 9.22 8.64 3.29
N GLY A 98 8.81 9.91 3.34
CA GLY A 98 9.43 10.97 2.55
C GLY A 98 8.47 12.11 2.19
N GLU A 99 8.99 13.12 1.53
CA GLU A 99 8.25 14.33 1.19
C GLU A 99 7.08 14.06 0.22
N PRO A 100 6.06 14.95 0.18
CA PRO A 100 5.00 14.87 -0.82
C PRO A 100 5.55 14.80 -2.25
N GLY A 101 4.85 14.12 -3.15
CA GLY A 101 5.18 14.05 -4.58
C GLY A 101 6.41 13.22 -4.96
N CYS A 102 7.10 12.58 -4.01
CA CYS A 102 8.26 11.73 -4.31
C CYS A 102 7.92 10.31 -4.82
N GLY A 103 6.62 9.96 -4.94
CA GLY A 103 6.18 8.70 -5.56
C GLY A 103 5.89 7.55 -4.60
N LYS A 104 5.75 7.78 -3.28
CA LYS A 104 5.44 6.74 -2.27
C LYS A 104 4.20 5.93 -2.61
N THR A 105 3.07 6.60 -2.78
CA THR A 105 1.78 5.94 -3.11
C THR A 105 1.87 5.14 -4.40
N HIS A 106 2.56 5.66 -5.42
CA HIS A 106 2.78 4.94 -6.67
C HIS A 106 3.51 3.60 -6.43
N LEU A 107 4.63 3.64 -5.70
CA LEU A 107 5.42 2.43 -5.39
C LEU A 107 4.67 1.47 -4.46
N ALA A 108 3.93 1.99 -3.48
CA ALA A 108 3.11 1.20 -2.59
C ALA A 108 2.01 0.43 -3.36
N VAL A 109 1.32 1.12 -4.26
CA VAL A 109 0.29 0.49 -5.12
C VAL A 109 0.91 -0.49 -6.10
N ALA A 110 2.05 -0.16 -6.72
CA ALA A 110 2.76 -1.09 -7.60
C ALA A 110 3.17 -2.38 -6.85
N ALA A 111 3.61 -2.25 -5.60
CA ALA A 111 3.92 -3.40 -4.74
C ALA A 111 2.67 -4.21 -4.42
N LEU A 112 1.58 -3.57 -4.00
CA LEU A 112 0.31 -4.23 -3.70
C LEU A 112 -0.19 -5.02 -4.92
N ARG A 113 -0.21 -4.41 -6.11
CA ARG A 113 -0.64 -5.06 -7.35
C ARG A 113 0.17 -6.31 -7.66
N LYS A 114 1.50 -6.24 -7.52
CA LYS A 114 2.37 -7.40 -7.74
C LYS A 114 2.15 -8.51 -6.71
N ILE A 115 1.80 -8.17 -5.47
CA ILE A 115 1.43 -9.15 -4.45
C ILE A 115 0.07 -9.78 -4.76
N VAL A 116 -0.90 -8.98 -5.21
CA VAL A 116 -2.21 -9.46 -5.68
C VAL A 116 -2.07 -10.38 -6.90
N GLU A 117 -1.17 -10.08 -7.85
CA GLU A 117 -0.85 -10.96 -8.98
C GLU A 117 -0.31 -12.34 -8.52
N LYS A 118 0.38 -12.40 -7.37
CA LYS A 118 0.82 -13.66 -6.73
C LYS A 118 -0.32 -14.44 -6.07
N GLY A 119 -1.54 -13.87 -6.00
CA GLY A 119 -2.75 -14.52 -5.48
C GLY A 119 -3.12 -14.17 -4.04
N PHE A 120 -2.44 -13.20 -3.42
CA PHE A 120 -2.79 -12.72 -2.08
C PHE A 120 -3.91 -11.68 -2.14
N GLU A 121 -4.79 -11.68 -1.14
CA GLU A 121 -5.84 -10.66 -1.02
C GLU A 121 -5.26 -9.37 -0.44
N GLY A 122 -5.34 -8.29 -1.21
CA GLY A 122 -4.85 -6.97 -0.81
C GLY A 122 -5.94 -5.91 -0.89
N VAL A 123 -5.93 -4.97 0.04
CA VAL A 123 -6.87 -3.84 0.08
C VAL A 123 -6.12 -2.54 0.25
N PHE A 124 -6.45 -1.57 -0.61
CA PHE A 124 -6.02 -0.18 -0.47
C PHE A 124 -7.05 0.60 0.36
N THR A 125 -6.57 1.44 1.25
CA THR A 125 -7.37 2.47 1.90
C THR A 125 -6.48 3.66 2.25
N ASP A 126 -7.02 4.87 2.15
CA ASP A 126 -6.38 6.04 2.73
C ASP A 126 -6.66 6.11 4.24
N TYR A 127 -5.71 6.67 4.97
CA TYR A 127 -5.75 6.70 6.44
C TYR A 127 -6.98 7.43 6.99
N GLN A 128 -7.28 8.61 6.42
CA GLN A 128 -8.41 9.41 6.88
C GLN A 128 -9.74 8.72 6.56
N GLY A 129 -9.92 8.24 5.34
CA GLY A 129 -11.14 7.55 4.93
C GLY A 129 -11.38 6.25 5.70
N LEU A 130 -10.32 5.55 6.12
CA LEU A 130 -10.46 4.39 7.01
C LEU A 130 -11.03 4.81 8.36
N LEU A 131 -10.43 5.84 9.00
CA LEU A 131 -10.87 6.33 10.30
C LEU A 131 -12.30 6.86 10.26
N ASP A 132 -12.66 7.61 9.22
CA ASP A 132 -14.01 8.14 9.03
C ASP A 132 -15.03 7.00 8.88
N ARG A 133 -14.73 5.97 8.12
CA ARG A 133 -15.58 4.78 7.99
C ARG A 133 -15.72 4.02 9.31
N ILE A 134 -14.63 3.86 10.08
CA ILE A 134 -14.69 3.21 11.39
C ILE A 134 -15.52 4.05 12.36
N ARG A 135 -15.32 5.37 12.39
CA ARG A 135 -16.07 6.30 13.27
C ARG A 135 -17.57 6.30 12.98
N ALA A 136 -17.94 6.39 11.71
CA ALA A 136 -19.34 6.33 11.30
C ALA A 136 -20.06 5.05 11.79
N GLY A 137 -19.32 4.01 12.17
CA GLY A 137 -19.81 2.76 12.73
C GLY A 137 -20.22 2.77 14.17
N TYR A 138 -19.81 3.75 14.90
CA TYR A 138 -20.21 3.89 16.31
C TYR A 138 -21.57 4.59 16.48
N ASP A 139 -22.09 5.26 15.44
CA ASP A 139 -23.42 5.86 15.47
C ASP A 139 -24.49 4.77 15.38
N ALA A 140 -25.34 4.68 16.42
CA ALA A 140 -26.32 3.60 16.65
C ALA A 140 -27.36 3.40 15.53
N ALA A 141 -27.43 4.30 14.54
CA ALA A 141 -28.35 4.23 13.39
C ALA A 141 -27.74 3.49 12.16
N SER A 142 -26.45 3.21 12.13
CA SER A 142 -25.77 2.59 11.00
C SER A 142 -25.46 1.12 11.28
N ASN A 143 -26.40 0.24 10.95
CA ASN A 143 -26.23 -1.21 11.06
C ASN A 143 -25.18 -1.74 10.06
N SER A 144 -24.27 -2.57 10.56
CA SER A 144 -23.40 -3.54 9.87
C SER A 144 -22.19 -3.06 9.07
N SER A 145 -22.24 -2.01 8.25
CA SER A 145 -21.15 -1.71 7.30
C SER A 145 -19.84 -1.21 7.94
N ASN A 146 -19.89 -0.75 9.17
CA ASN A 146 -18.79 -0.04 9.82
C ASN A 146 -17.89 -0.94 10.68
N LYS A 147 -18.46 -2.01 11.22
CA LYS A 147 -17.69 -3.14 11.76
C LYS A 147 -16.89 -3.82 10.64
N GLU A 148 -17.37 -3.70 9.39
CA GLU A 148 -16.72 -4.22 8.19
C GLU A 148 -15.42 -3.49 7.86
N ALA A 149 -15.37 -2.14 7.93
CA ALA A 149 -14.14 -1.37 7.68
C ALA A 149 -13.03 -1.71 8.69
N TYR A 150 -13.38 -1.82 9.97
CA TYR A 150 -12.43 -2.22 11.00
C TYR A 150 -11.98 -3.67 10.82
N ARG A 151 -12.91 -4.60 10.55
CA ARG A 151 -12.59 -6.00 10.27
C ARG A 151 -11.72 -6.12 9.02
N MET A 152 -12.05 -5.40 7.95
CA MET A 152 -11.24 -5.38 6.73
C MET A 152 -9.81 -4.94 7.04
N ALA A 153 -9.62 -3.88 7.85
CA ALA A 153 -8.30 -3.42 8.26
C ALA A 153 -7.53 -4.45 9.09
N LEU A 154 -8.22 -5.29 9.88
CA LEU A 154 -7.61 -6.34 10.68
C LEU A 154 -7.39 -7.64 9.89
N ASP A 155 -8.32 -8.02 9.01
CA ASP A 155 -8.41 -9.39 8.48
C ASP A 155 -7.81 -9.55 7.09
N SER A 156 -7.72 -8.49 6.27
CA SER A 156 -7.07 -8.56 4.96
C SER A 156 -5.65 -9.14 5.06
N GLU A 157 -5.24 -9.98 4.11
CA GLU A 157 -3.87 -10.54 4.08
C GLU A 157 -2.85 -9.40 3.95
N VAL A 158 -3.11 -8.46 3.05
CA VAL A 158 -2.28 -7.26 2.83
C VAL A 158 -3.16 -6.01 2.92
N LEU A 159 -2.83 -5.13 3.84
CA LEU A 159 -3.44 -3.80 3.94
C LEU A 159 -2.46 -2.76 3.41
N LEU A 160 -2.87 -1.98 2.40
CA LEU A 160 -2.17 -0.75 2.04
C LEU A 160 -2.88 0.44 2.70
N LEU A 161 -2.18 1.12 3.58
CA LEU A 161 -2.65 2.30 4.31
C LEU A 161 -1.87 3.53 3.84
N ASP A 162 -2.52 4.33 2.98
CA ASP A 162 -1.90 5.51 2.37
C ASP A 162 -2.03 6.75 3.26
N ASP A 163 -1.02 7.61 3.23
CA ASP A 163 -0.93 8.87 3.99
C ASP A 163 -1.12 8.71 5.52
N LEU A 164 -0.46 7.70 6.10
CA LEU A 164 -0.50 7.40 7.53
C LEU A 164 -0.10 8.63 8.36
N GLY A 165 -0.94 8.98 9.34
CA GLY A 165 -0.76 10.12 10.22
C GLY A 165 -1.24 11.46 9.65
N ALA A 166 -1.86 11.51 8.48
CA ALA A 166 -2.40 12.73 7.88
C ALA A 166 -3.59 13.32 8.68
N HIS A 167 -4.28 12.49 9.45
CA HIS A 167 -5.41 12.93 10.27
C HIS A 167 -4.95 13.63 11.56
N ARG A 168 -5.80 14.52 12.10
CA ARG A 168 -5.56 15.15 13.41
C ARG A 168 -5.64 14.09 14.52
N VAL A 169 -4.65 14.08 15.40
CA VAL A 169 -4.60 13.16 16.55
C VAL A 169 -5.72 13.47 17.55
N THR A 170 -6.40 12.41 18.00
CA THR A 170 -7.26 12.34 19.18
C THR A 170 -7.00 11.00 19.85
N ASP A 171 -7.34 10.84 21.12
CA ASP A 171 -7.16 9.57 21.86
C ASP A 171 -7.79 8.40 21.10
N TRP A 172 -8.99 8.60 20.54
CA TRP A 172 -9.67 7.58 19.74
C TRP A 172 -8.90 7.20 18.47
N VAL A 173 -8.28 8.17 17.78
CA VAL A 173 -7.45 7.89 16.58
C VAL A 173 -6.22 7.10 16.98
N GLU A 174 -5.53 7.51 18.06
CA GLU A 174 -4.34 6.82 18.57
C GLU A 174 -4.66 5.38 18.99
N ASP A 175 -5.73 5.17 19.75
CA ASP A 175 -6.17 3.85 20.18
C ASP A 175 -6.56 2.96 19.00
N THR A 176 -7.29 3.50 18.03
CA THR A 176 -7.74 2.76 16.83
C THR A 176 -6.56 2.29 16.01
N ILE A 177 -5.62 3.19 15.69
CA ILE A 177 -4.46 2.83 14.86
C ILE A 177 -3.49 1.91 15.61
N THR A 178 -3.30 2.13 16.92
CA THR A 178 -2.49 1.25 17.76
C THR A 178 -3.06 -0.16 17.77
N SER A 179 -4.37 -0.30 17.87
CA SER A 179 -5.04 -1.60 17.82
C SER A 179 -4.84 -2.29 16.47
N ILE A 180 -5.06 -1.58 15.35
CA ILE A 180 -4.90 -2.14 14.00
C ILE A 180 -3.45 -2.58 13.79
N VAL A 181 -2.46 -1.72 14.04
CA VAL A 181 -1.04 -2.03 13.81
C VAL A 181 -0.60 -3.17 14.72
N THR A 182 -0.99 -3.16 16.01
CA THR A 182 -0.61 -4.21 16.97
C THR A 182 -1.21 -5.56 16.59
N GLN A 183 -2.48 -5.61 16.20
CA GLN A 183 -3.10 -6.88 15.78
C GLN A 183 -2.47 -7.42 14.50
N ARG A 184 -2.20 -6.56 13.51
CA ARG A 184 -1.52 -7.01 12.29
C ARG A 184 -0.10 -7.50 12.58
N CYS A 185 0.65 -6.80 13.43
CA CYS A 185 1.98 -7.22 13.88
C CYS A 185 1.94 -8.61 14.56
N ASN A 186 1.05 -8.78 15.55
CA ASN A 186 0.93 -10.04 16.29
C ASN A 186 0.51 -11.22 15.41
N ASN A 187 -0.32 -10.97 14.38
CA ASN A 187 -0.79 -11.99 13.44
C ASN A 187 0.07 -12.08 12.17
N ARG A 188 1.21 -11.39 12.11
CA ARG A 188 2.12 -11.36 10.94
C ARG A 188 1.42 -11.02 9.62
N LYS A 189 0.35 -10.20 9.68
CA LYS A 189 -0.38 -9.73 8.50
C LYS A 189 0.32 -8.51 7.89
N ALA A 190 0.57 -8.55 6.60
CA ALA A 190 1.34 -7.51 5.91
C ALA A 190 0.64 -6.14 5.94
N LEU A 191 1.38 -5.10 6.31
CA LEU A 191 0.97 -3.71 6.26
C LEU A 191 1.92 -2.93 5.34
N ILE A 192 1.44 -2.47 4.20
CA ILE A 192 2.13 -1.49 3.36
C ILE A 192 1.62 -0.12 3.79
N ALA A 193 2.51 0.76 4.24
CA ALA A 193 2.12 2.10 4.66
C ALA A 193 2.96 3.17 3.97
N THR A 194 2.34 4.33 3.69
CA THR A 194 3.05 5.52 3.24
C THR A 194 2.86 6.65 4.24
N THR A 195 3.85 7.52 4.39
CA THR A 195 3.72 8.71 5.24
C THR A 195 4.59 9.85 4.75
N ASN A 196 4.10 11.08 4.91
CA ASN A 196 4.87 12.31 4.68
C ASN A 196 5.54 12.80 5.97
N LEU A 197 5.25 12.17 7.10
CA LEU A 197 5.77 12.59 8.40
C LEU A 197 7.20 12.11 8.58
N PRO A 198 8.09 12.96 9.10
CA PRO A 198 9.44 12.56 9.44
C PRO A 198 9.44 11.62 10.64
N ASP A 199 10.46 10.76 10.68
CA ASP A 199 10.77 9.93 11.84
C ASP A 199 12.26 9.88 12.05
N GLY A 200 12.73 10.03 13.30
CA GLY A 200 14.16 10.11 13.64
C GLY A 200 14.94 8.87 13.23
N ASP A 201 14.38 7.68 13.47
CA ASP A 201 15.04 6.41 13.14
C ASP A 201 14.99 6.09 11.62
N ALA A 202 14.05 6.73 10.90
CA ALA A 202 14.04 6.73 9.44
C ALA A 202 14.87 7.88 8.84
N GLY A 203 15.68 8.57 9.64
CA GLY A 203 16.55 9.67 9.22
C GLY A 203 15.81 11.00 8.96
N GLY A 204 14.59 11.15 9.48
CA GLY A 204 13.85 12.41 9.47
C GLY A 204 14.31 13.36 10.58
N SER A 205 14.15 14.68 10.39
CA SER A 205 14.46 15.70 11.39
C SER A 205 13.18 16.37 11.89
N GLN A 206 13.14 16.66 13.20
CA GLN A 206 12.09 17.47 13.82
C GLN A 206 12.11 18.93 13.39
N PHE A 207 13.24 19.39 12.89
CA PHE A 207 13.38 20.79 12.45
C PHE A 207 13.73 20.84 10.97
N GLN A 208 13.08 21.75 10.27
CA GLN A 208 13.32 22.10 8.88
C GLN A 208 13.65 23.59 8.83
N LYS A 209 14.48 24.01 7.89
CA LYS A 209 14.66 25.44 7.62
C LYS A 209 13.45 25.95 6.84
N SER A 210 12.78 26.98 7.38
CA SER A 210 11.74 27.69 6.66
C SER A 210 12.32 28.45 5.46
N ALA A 211 11.46 29.02 4.61
CA ALA A 211 11.88 29.88 3.50
C ALA A 211 12.70 31.10 3.96
N THR A 212 12.51 31.53 5.23
CA THR A 212 13.27 32.63 5.86
C THR A 212 14.56 32.16 6.56
N GLY A 213 14.88 30.86 6.50
CA GLY A 213 16.06 30.29 7.16
C GLY A 213 15.86 29.98 8.66
N ALA A 214 14.72 30.34 9.26
CA ALA A 214 14.41 30.02 10.65
C ALA A 214 14.10 28.52 10.82
N PRO A 215 14.42 27.91 11.97
CA PRO A 215 14.02 26.53 12.25
C PRO A 215 12.50 26.45 12.40
N GLU A 216 11.88 25.60 11.62
CA GLU A 216 10.45 25.29 11.67
C GLU A 216 10.28 23.87 12.21
N TYR A 217 9.40 23.71 13.21
CA TYR A 217 9.09 22.42 13.80
C TYR A 217 8.21 21.59 12.85
N ARG A 218 8.58 20.34 12.68
CA ARG A 218 7.81 19.34 11.92
C ARG A 218 7.20 18.30 12.87
N THR A 219 5.92 18.12 12.77
CA THR A 219 5.24 17.03 13.49
C THR A 219 5.84 15.68 13.10
N MET A 220 6.23 14.89 14.08
CA MET A 220 6.81 13.57 13.87
C MET A 220 5.73 12.49 13.70
N LEU A 221 6.08 11.37 13.06
CA LEU A 221 5.16 10.24 12.90
C LEU A 221 4.64 9.74 14.26
N SER A 222 5.51 9.63 15.27
CA SER A 222 5.14 9.20 16.63
C SER A 222 4.09 10.10 17.30
N GLU A 223 4.08 11.38 16.97
CA GLU A 223 3.11 12.35 17.51
C GLU A 223 1.73 12.24 16.84
N ARG A 224 1.66 11.57 15.70
CA ARG A 224 0.42 11.38 14.92
C ARG A 224 -0.23 10.02 15.08
N ILE A 225 0.55 8.99 15.35
CA ILE A 225 0.04 7.63 15.48
C ILE A 225 0.27 7.02 16.86
N GLY A 226 0.94 7.76 17.76
CA GLY A 226 1.37 7.27 19.06
C GLY A 226 2.65 6.44 19.03
N ALA A 227 3.39 6.48 20.14
CA ALA A 227 4.67 5.77 20.27
C ALA A 227 4.53 4.25 20.15
N ARG A 228 3.41 3.68 20.63
CA ARG A 228 3.14 2.23 20.59
C ARG A 228 2.93 1.75 19.16
N ALA A 229 2.05 2.41 18.39
CA ALA A 229 1.81 2.06 16.99
C ALA A 229 3.09 2.23 16.17
N ARG A 230 3.83 3.31 16.37
CA ARG A 230 5.11 3.56 15.72
C ARG A 230 6.11 2.44 15.99
N SER A 231 6.29 2.02 17.25
CA SER A 231 7.21 0.94 17.63
C SER A 231 6.87 -0.38 16.89
N ARG A 232 5.59 -0.77 16.89
CA ARG A 232 5.12 -1.97 16.19
C ARG A 232 5.26 -1.87 14.68
N LEU A 233 5.03 -0.68 14.11
CA LEU A 233 5.21 -0.44 12.67
C LEU A 233 6.67 -0.66 12.25
N PHE A 234 7.62 -0.16 13.03
CA PHE A 234 9.06 -0.33 12.76
C PHE A 234 9.56 -1.77 13.01
N GLU A 235 8.93 -2.49 13.93
CA GLU A 235 9.19 -3.92 14.16
C GLU A 235 8.79 -4.76 12.94
N MET A 236 7.58 -4.52 12.40
CA MET A 236 6.99 -5.37 11.37
C MET A 236 7.31 -4.95 9.94
N CYS A 237 7.76 -3.71 9.70
CA CYS A 237 7.97 -3.18 8.36
C CYS A 237 9.44 -3.06 7.97
N THR A 238 9.73 -3.35 6.70
CA THR A 238 10.93 -2.83 6.04
C THR A 238 10.70 -1.34 5.78
N VAL A 239 11.53 -0.49 6.38
CA VAL A 239 11.42 0.97 6.25
C VAL A 239 12.28 1.43 5.08
N ILE A 240 11.66 2.12 4.11
CA ILE A 240 12.35 2.69 2.95
C ILE A 240 12.07 4.19 2.94
N ARG A 241 13.14 4.97 3.02
CA ARG A 241 13.08 6.43 2.89
C ARG A 241 13.21 6.84 1.42
N MET A 242 12.27 7.66 0.96
CA MET A 242 12.37 8.30 -0.34
C MET A 242 13.42 9.43 -0.29
N PRO A 243 14.20 9.63 -1.34
CA PRO A 243 15.13 10.74 -1.41
C PRO A 243 14.40 12.09 -1.50
N LEU A 244 15.10 13.16 -1.11
CA LEU A 244 14.63 14.52 -1.32
C LEU A 244 14.73 14.86 -2.79
N ILE A 245 13.59 14.91 -3.46
CA ILE A 245 13.46 15.26 -4.87
C ILE A 245 12.35 16.27 -5.06
N GLU A 246 12.38 17.01 -6.18
CA GLU A 246 11.28 17.88 -6.56
C GLU A 246 9.98 17.11 -6.69
N ASP A 247 8.87 17.70 -6.21
CA ASP A 247 7.54 17.11 -6.34
C ASP A 247 7.22 16.84 -7.82
N PHE A 248 7.01 15.57 -8.16
CA PHE A 248 6.72 15.12 -9.52
C PHE A 248 5.45 15.77 -10.09
N ARG A 249 4.46 16.08 -9.25
CA ARG A 249 3.21 16.72 -9.65
C ARG A 249 3.46 18.15 -10.13
N LEU A 250 4.32 18.90 -9.41
CA LEU A 250 4.71 20.27 -9.77
C LEU A 250 5.58 20.28 -11.03
N ARG A 251 6.51 19.33 -11.15
CA ARG A 251 7.33 19.18 -12.36
C ARG A 251 6.47 18.92 -13.59
N LYS A 252 5.51 18.00 -13.50
CA LYS A 252 4.58 17.70 -14.59
C LYS A 252 3.72 18.91 -14.99
N ALA A 253 3.31 19.74 -14.02
CA ALA A 253 2.52 20.94 -14.30
C ALA A 253 3.32 22.05 -15.03
N ARG A 254 4.66 22.06 -14.91
CA ARG A 254 5.54 23.06 -15.59
C ARG A 254 5.94 22.66 -17.01
N THR A 255 5.62 21.44 -17.44
CA THR A 255 6.01 20.89 -18.75
C THR A 255 4.94 21.15 -19.83
N PHE A 256 3.93 21.98 -19.55
CA PHE A 256 2.87 22.44 -20.47
C PHE A 256 2.95 23.94 -20.69
#